data_6d353cb09f9e35af391886d8a6e36fa6
#
_entry.id   6d353cb09f9e35af391886d8a6e36fa6
#
_cell.length_a   1.000
_cell.length_b   1.000
_cell.length_c   1.000
_cell.angle_alpha   90.00
_cell.angle_beta   90.00
_cell.angle_gamma   90.00
#
_symmetry.space_group_name_H-M   'P 1'
#
loop_
_entity.id
_entity.type
_entity.pdbx_description
1 polymer ?
#
loop_
_entity_poly.entity_id
_entity_poly.type
_entity_poly.pdbx_seq_one_letter_code
_entity_poly.pdbx_strand_id
1 'polypeptide(L)'
;MTFLGIVIPALLLALALRRWFRPLPWSVIAISLALTLAFLHGAVFTKNVPVPLDEVMRGDPYRGIVGAVSPRNPLTNDTVKQILPWMQLAREELRHGRAPLWNPYQFSGYPLLANGQSAPFAPIFLATLFVPLPHQLVAMAGLKIFLALLFGWLFLRDEGVSTWAALFGSAVFTFSVFQTVYLYYPLTSVTSLLPAAVFAVRGCTRNREHRWIVLTALVTAAVASSGHPESAVHIGLACAIVLLLERRNVIRPLLAAVIGLAIAAPAWVPVVDQALRSTRAASLAVAPHATIRPVAAWLLLNPDGFGNPSRGTWQWIYNYAVVAPMYLGLLPLALAAAARKRREV
;
A
#
# COMPACT_ATOMS: atom_id res chain seq x y z
N MET A 1 -6.10 -11.51 -18.68
CA MET A 1 -6.27 -11.91 -17.26
C MET A 1 -6.00 -10.74 -16.28
N THR A 2 -4.92 -9.98 -16.45
CA THR A 2 -4.62 -8.80 -15.60
C THR A 2 -5.76 -7.78 -15.55
N PHE A 3 -6.28 -7.40 -16.71
CA PHE A 3 -7.44 -6.51 -16.84
C PHE A 3 -8.63 -6.96 -16.00
N LEU A 4 -9.02 -8.22 -16.13
CA LEU A 4 -10.16 -8.79 -15.36
C LEU A 4 -9.85 -8.85 -13.87
N GLY A 5 -8.57 -9.11 -13.50
CA GLY A 5 -8.12 -9.12 -12.12
C GLY A 5 -8.19 -7.75 -11.43
N ILE A 6 -8.17 -6.67 -12.19
CA ILE A 6 -8.38 -5.31 -11.68
C ILE A 6 -9.88 -4.96 -11.69
N VAL A 7 -10.52 -5.13 -12.85
CA VAL A 7 -11.87 -4.57 -13.09
C VAL A 7 -12.94 -5.29 -12.27
N ILE A 8 -12.89 -6.62 -12.19
CA ILE A 8 -13.94 -7.37 -11.46
C ILE A 8 -13.95 -7.01 -9.97
N PRO A 9 -12.84 -7.14 -9.21
CA PRO A 9 -12.86 -6.78 -7.79
C PRO A 9 -13.15 -5.30 -7.55
N ALA A 10 -12.63 -4.41 -8.41
CA ALA A 10 -12.87 -2.97 -8.32
C ALA A 10 -14.36 -2.61 -8.48
N LEU A 11 -15.03 -3.19 -9.48
CA LEU A 11 -16.47 -2.97 -9.70
C LEU A 11 -17.31 -3.57 -8.59
N LEU A 12 -16.99 -4.77 -8.11
CA LEU A 12 -17.72 -5.39 -6.99
C LEU A 12 -17.64 -4.52 -5.74
N LEU A 13 -16.46 -4.01 -5.41
CA LEU A 13 -16.30 -3.08 -4.30
C LEU A 13 -17.06 -1.77 -4.52
N ALA A 14 -16.95 -1.16 -5.70
CA ALA A 14 -17.64 0.09 -6.01
C ALA A 14 -19.17 -0.07 -5.92
N LEU A 15 -19.71 -1.18 -6.40
CA LEU A 15 -21.13 -1.50 -6.28
C LEU A 15 -21.57 -1.70 -4.83
N ALA A 16 -20.76 -2.41 -4.02
CA ALA A 16 -21.02 -2.56 -2.59
C ALA A 16 -21.02 -1.22 -1.86
N LEU A 17 -20.03 -0.37 -2.10
CA LEU A 17 -19.95 0.97 -1.52
C LEU A 17 -21.11 1.85 -1.96
N ARG A 18 -21.47 1.82 -3.24
CA ARG A 18 -22.61 2.55 -3.80
C ARG A 18 -23.93 2.11 -3.16
N ARG A 19 -24.10 0.81 -2.93
CA ARG A 19 -25.32 0.25 -2.33
C ARG A 19 -25.47 0.57 -0.84
N TRP A 20 -24.35 0.61 -0.10
CA TRP A 20 -24.39 0.63 1.36
C TRP A 20 -24.03 1.98 1.97
N PHE A 21 -23.22 2.83 1.34
CA PHE A 21 -22.68 4.01 2.01
C PHE A 21 -23.09 5.35 1.41
N ARG A 22 -22.86 5.60 0.14
CA ARG A 22 -23.21 6.87 -0.52
C ARG A 22 -23.48 6.64 -2.01
N PRO A 23 -24.31 7.51 -2.63
CA PRO A 23 -24.45 7.51 -4.08
C PRO A 23 -23.08 7.88 -4.70
N LEU A 24 -22.34 6.88 -5.11
CA LEU A 24 -21.06 7.02 -5.79
C LEU A 24 -21.34 7.22 -7.29
N PRO A 25 -21.00 8.39 -7.88
CA PRO A 25 -21.26 8.65 -9.30
C PRO A 25 -20.51 7.65 -10.19
N TRP A 26 -21.18 7.17 -11.22
CA TRP A 26 -20.55 6.29 -12.20
C TRP A 26 -19.34 6.91 -12.88
N SER A 27 -19.37 8.25 -13.11
CA SER A 27 -18.23 9.00 -13.63
C SER A 27 -16.98 8.88 -12.76
N VAL A 28 -17.14 8.92 -11.42
CA VAL A 28 -16.01 8.77 -10.49
C VAL A 28 -15.43 7.36 -10.57
N ILE A 29 -16.29 6.34 -10.62
CA ILE A 29 -15.85 4.93 -10.78
C ILE A 29 -15.11 4.77 -12.12
N ALA A 30 -15.69 5.26 -13.20
CA ALA A 30 -15.10 5.17 -14.54
C ALA A 30 -13.77 5.90 -14.65
N ILE A 31 -13.67 7.12 -14.11
CA ILE A 31 -12.41 7.90 -14.11
C ILE A 31 -11.35 7.20 -13.25
N SER A 32 -11.72 6.71 -12.07
CA SER A 32 -10.77 5.97 -11.20
C SER A 32 -10.25 4.71 -11.88
N LEU A 33 -11.10 3.94 -12.56
CA LEU A 33 -10.69 2.79 -13.37
C LEU A 33 -9.83 3.21 -14.55
N ALA A 34 -10.22 4.25 -15.28
CA ALA A 34 -9.47 4.77 -16.43
C ALA A 34 -8.06 5.21 -16.03
N LEU A 35 -7.92 5.97 -14.93
CA LEU A 35 -6.61 6.38 -14.40
C LEU A 35 -5.77 5.17 -13.97
N THR A 36 -6.37 4.18 -13.32
CA THR A 36 -5.70 2.93 -12.92
C THR A 36 -5.16 2.19 -14.14
N LEU A 37 -6.02 1.98 -15.15
CA LEU A 37 -5.65 1.26 -16.37
C LEU A 37 -4.64 2.04 -17.22
N ALA A 38 -4.79 3.36 -17.30
CA ALA A 38 -3.85 4.23 -18.01
C ALA A 38 -2.46 4.20 -17.35
N PHE A 39 -2.38 4.24 -16.02
CA PHE A 39 -1.10 4.16 -15.32
C PHE A 39 -0.41 2.80 -15.53
N LEU A 40 -1.16 1.73 -15.56
CA LEU A 40 -0.66 0.35 -15.73
C LEU A 40 -0.75 -0.14 -17.18
N HIS A 41 -0.98 0.74 -18.17
CA HIS A 41 -1.29 0.35 -19.55
C HIS A 41 -0.27 -0.64 -20.14
N GLY A 42 1.02 -0.40 -19.91
CA GLY A 42 2.09 -1.25 -20.42
C GLY A 42 2.07 -2.68 -19.87
N ALA A 43 1.49 -2.91 -18.68
CA ALA A 43 1.37 -4.24 -18.09
C ALA A 43 -0.04 -4.86 -18.26
N VAL A 44 -1.06 -4.03 -18.50
CA VAL A 44 -2.45 -4.48 -18.64
C VAL A 44 -2.77 -4.87 -20.08
N PHE A 45 -2.30 -4.08 -21.06
CA PHE A 45 -2.64 -4.22 -22.47
C PHE A 45 -1.54 -4.83 -23.33
N THR A 46 -0.37 -5.14 -22.73
CA THR A 46 0.72 -5.85 -23.41
C THR A 46 1.03 -7.16 -22.68
N LYS A 47 2.00 -7.91 -23.20
CA LYS A 47 2.56 -9.09 -22.53
C LYS A 47 3.66 -8.76 -21.51
N ASN A 48 3.99 -7.48 -21.35
CA ASN A 48 5.04 -7.04 -20.46
C ASN A 48 4.60 -7.14 -19.00
N VAL A 49 5.54 -7.53 -18.15
CA VAL A 49 5.34 -7.57 -16.71
C VAL A 49 6.40 -6.69 -16.07
N PRO A 50 6.02 -5.75 -15.20
CA PRO A 50 6.96 -4.83 -14.54
C PRO A 50 7.70 -5.53 -13.40
N VAL A 51 8.49 -6.55 -13.77
CA VAL A 51 9.30 -7.34 -12.84
C VAL A 51 10.76 -7.14 -13.23
N PRO A 52 11.66 -6.74 -12.31
CA PRO A 52 13.06 -6.47 -12.59
C PRO A 52 13.86 -7.79 -12.76
N LEU A 53 13.59 -8.52 -13.85
CA LEU A 53 14.27 -9.79 -14.16
C LEU A 53 15.77 -9.61 -14.45
N ASP A 54 16.19 -8.44 -14.89
CA ASP A 54 17.58 -8.05 -15.07
C ASP A 54 18.40 -8.19 -13.77
N GLU A 55 17.79 -8.00 -12.61
CA GLU A 55 18.42 -8.29 -11.31
C GLU A 55 18.68 -9.79 -11.07
N VAL A 56 17.80 -10.66 -11.55
CA VAL A 56 17.99 -12.12 -11.46
C VAL A 56 19.04 -12.57 -12.46
N MET A 57 19.00 -12.02 -13.68
CA MET A 57 19.92 -12.35 -14.76
C MET A 57 21.36 -11.93 -14.48
N ARG A 58 21.59 -11.03 -13.55
CA ARG A 58 22.91 -10.61 -13.08
C ARG A 58 23.66 -11.71 -12.32
N GLY A 59 22.94 -12.61 -11.67
CA GLY A 59 23.48 -13.71 -10.87
C GLY A 59 23.61 -15.02 -11.64
N ASP A 60 24.45 -15.94 -11.12
CA ASP A 60 24.54 -17.31 -11.63
C ASP A 60 23.27 -18.12 -11.26
N PRO A 61 22.83 -19.06 -12.09
CA PRO A 61 23.43 -19.50 -13.35
C PRO A 61 23.08 -18.63 -14.57
N TYR A 62 22.17 -17.69 -14.43
CA TYR A 62 21.61 -16.90 -15.54
C TYR A 62 22.67 -16.04 -16.24
N ARG A 63 23.62 -15.48 -15.47
CA ARG A 63 24.73 -14.69 -16.03
C ARG A 63 25.55 -15.48 -17.06
N GLY A 64 25.74 -16.77 -16.84
CA GLY A 64 26.44 -17.67 -17.78
C GLY A 64 25.65 -17.88 -19.07
N ILE A 65 24.31 -17.69 -19.05
CA ILE A 65 23.44 -17.92 -20.21
C ILE A 65 23.23 -16.62 -21.02
N VAL A 66 22.98 -15.50 -20.34
CA VAL A 66 22.59 -14.24 -20.98
C VAL A 66 23.76 -13.22 -21.09
N GLY A 67 24.91 -13.50 -20.48
CA GLY A 67 26.04 -12.57 -20.43
C GLY A 67 25.89 -11.52 -19.33
N ALA A 68 26.72 -10.48 -19.40
CA ALA A 68 26.70 -9.40 -18.43
C ALA A 68 25.47 -8.50 -18.62
N VAL A 69 24.61 -8.43 -17.59
CA VAL A 69 23.43 -7.57 -17.56
C VAL A 69 23.62 -6.50 -16.48
N SER A 70 23.37 -5.24 -16.82
CA SER A 70 23.31 -4.13 -15.87
C SER A 70 21.85 -3.85 -15.52
N PRO A 71 21.43 -4.00 -14.25
CA PRO A 71 20.06 -3.74 -13.85
C PRO A 71 19.68 -2.26 -14.08
N ARG A 72 18.48 -2.04 -14.62
CA ARG A 72 17.96 -0.69 -14.83
C ARG A 72 17.59 0.00 -13.52
N ASN A 73 17.08 -0.78 -12.56
CA ASN A 73 16.71 -0.26 -11.24
C ASN A 73 17.03 -1.30 -10.14
N PRO A 74 18.24 -1.24 -9.54
CA PRO A 74 18.65 -2.17 -8.49
C PRO A 74 17.86 -2.02 -7.19
N LEU A 75 17.10 -0.92 -7.01
CA LEU A 75 16.32 -0.67 -5.78
C LEU A 75 15.04 -1.51 -5.71
N THR A 76 14.60 -2.13 -6.82
CA THR A 76 13.36 -2.90 -6.88
C THR A 76 13.57 -4.41 -6.84
N ASN A 77 14.76 -4.87 -6.43
CA ASN A 77 15.16 -6.28 -6.49
C ASN A 77 14.32 -7.21 -5.60
N ASP A 78 13.77 -6.73 -4.48
CA ASP A 78 12.94 -7.52 -3.57
C ASP A 78 11.69 -8.08 -4.26
N THR A 79 11.19 -7.38 -5.28
CA THR A 79 10.02 -7.84 -6.05
C THR A 79 10.25 -9.24 -6.63
N VAL A 80 11.43 -9.51 -7.20
CA VAL A 80 11.76 -10.82 -7.80
C VAL A 80 12.43 -11.77 -6.82
N LYS A 81 13.22 -11.26 -5.87
CA LYS A 81 14.01 -12.10 -4.95
C LYS A 81 13.19 -12.57 -3.74
N GLN A 82 12.14 -11.86 -3.38
CA GLN A 82 11.36 -12.12 -2.18
C GLN A 82 9.85 -12.17 -2.46
N ILE A 83 9.25 -11.09 -2.97
CA ILE A 83 7.80 -10.94 -3.05
C ILE A 83 7.17 -11.99 -3.97
N LEU A 84 7.65 -12.13 -5.21
CA LEU A 84 7.12 -13.12 -6.14
C LEU A 84 7.30 -14.57 -5.66
N PRO A 85 8.46 -15.01 -5.14
CA PRO A 85 8.62 -16.33 -4.54
C PRO A 85 7.66 -16.59 -3.38
N TRP A 86 7.48 -15.62 -2.49
CA TRP A 86 6.50 -15.75 -1.39
C TRP A 86 5.07 -15.85 -1.91
N MET A 87 4.71 -15.04 -2.90
CA MET A 87 3.40 -15.11 -3.56
C MET A 87 3.18 -16.47 -4.23
N GLN A 88 4.18 -17.02 -4.93
CA GLN A 88 4.10 -18.32 -5.56
C GLN A 88 3.79 -19.40 -4.53
N LEU A 89 4.59 -19.47 -3.47
CA LEU A 89 4.42 -20.47 -2.41
C LEU A 89 3.06 -20.31 -1.70
N ALA A 90 2.68 -19.08 -1.36
CA ALA A 90 1.38 -18.84 -0.73
C ALA A 90 0.20 -19.26 -1.62
N ARG A 91 0.29 -19.01 -2.92
CA ARG A 91 -0.73 -19.46 -3.90
C ARG A 91 -0.84 -20.97 -3.97
N GLU A 92 0.29 -21.66 -4.01
CA GLU A 92 0.34 -23.12 -4.07
C GLU A 92 -0.30 -23.73 -2.82
N GLU A 93 0.07 -23.27 -1.64
CA GLU A 93 -0.53 -23.74 -0.39
C GLU A 93 -2.04 -23.49 -0.34
N LEU A 94 -2.50 -22.27 -0.63
CA LEU A 94 -3.92 -21.95 -0.61
C LEU A 94 -4.73 -22.72 -1.65
N ARG A 95 -4.18 -23.00 -2.84
CA ARG A 95 -4.87 -23.81 -3.86
C ARG A 95 -5.03 -25.27 -3.44
N HIS A 96 -4.16 -25.76 -2.58
CA HIS A 96 -4.28 -27.10 -1.99
C HIS A 96 -5.07 -27.10 -0.66
N GLY A 97 -5.70 -25.99 -0.29
CA GLY A 97 -6.47 -25.86 0.95
C GLY A 97 -5.60 -25.84 2.21
N ARG A 98 -4.30 -25.55 2.09
CA ARG A 98 -3.36 -25.47 3.20
C ARG A 98 -3.05 -24.03 3.55
N ALA A 99 -2.84 -23.75 4.84
CA ALA A 99 -2.36 -22.45 5.28
C ALA A 99 -0.86 -22.30 4.91
N PRO A 100 -0.43 -21.15 4.35
CA PRO A 100 0.94 -20.91 3.91
C PRO A 100 1.85 -20.54 5.10
N LEU A 101 2.12 -21.51 5.98
CA LEU A 101 2.80 -21.28 7.24
C LEU A 101 4.33 -21.25 7.11
N TRP A 102 4.90 -22.09 6.23
CA TRP A 102 6.34 -22.37 6.17
C TRP A 102 6.91 -22.19 4.78
N ASN A 103 8.11 -21.64 4.69
CA ASN A 103 8.90 -21.55 3.46
C ASN A 103 10.14 -22.45 3.59
N PRO A 104 10.19 -23.59 2.88
CA PRO A 104 11.32 -24.50 2.95
C PRO A 104 12.52 -24.07 2.10
N TYR A 105 12.38 -23.07 1.23
CA TYR A 105 13.35 -22.74 0.20
C TYR A 105 14.36 -21.65 0.60
N GLN A 106 14.15 -20.97 1.71
CA GLN A 106 15.03 -19.91 2.20
C GLN A 106 15.58 -20.24 3.59
N PHE A 107 16.86 -19.97 3.83
CA PHE A 107 17.53 -20.12 5.13
C PHE A 107 17.36 -21.52 5.77
N SER A 108 17.34 -22.59 4.96
CA SER A 108 17.03 -23.96 5.41
C SER A 108 15.62 -24.11 5.99
N GLY A 109 14.74 -23.21 5.67
CA GLY A 109 13.36 -23.14 6.13
C GLY A 109 13.09 -22.04 7.16
N TYR A 110 12.01 -21.27 6.93
CA TYR A 110 11.59 -20.25 7.87
C TYR A 110 10.06 -19.96 7.78
N PRO A 111 9.46 -19.35 8.81
CA PRO A 111 8.02 -19.07 8.82
C PRO A 111 7.61 -18.11 7.69
N LEU A 112 6.79 -18.57 6.72
CA LEU A 112 6.29 -17.72 5.64
C LEU A 112 5.24 -16.74 6.14
N LEU A 113 4.26 -17.21 6.90
CA LEU A 113 3.18 -16.35 7.41
C LEU A 113 3.70 -15.31 8.39
N ALA A 114 4.62 -15.70 9.25
CA ALA A 114 5.15 -14.84 10.30
C ALA A 114 6.19 -13.82 9.84
N ASN A 115 6.66 -13.89 8.57
CA ASN A 115 7.54 -12.84 8.05
C ASN A 115 6.85 -11.48 7.87
N GLY A 116 5.52 -11.46 7.92
CA GLY A 116 4.68 -10.28 7.81
C GLY A 116 4.50 -9.77 6.38
N GLN A 117 5.53 -9.76 5.55
CA GLN A 117 5.48 -9.19 4.21
C GLN A 117 4.92 -10.13 3.14
N SER A 118 4.88 -11.44 3.39
CA SER A 118 4.24 -12.40 2.48
C SER A 118 2.74 -12.16 2.31
N ALA A 119 2.08 -11.67 3.35
CA ALA A 119 0.69 -11.21 3.40
C ALA A 119 -0.32 -12.12 2.66
N PRO A 120 -0.33 -13.45 2.87
CA PRO A 120 -1.17 -14.36 2.11
C PRO A 120 -2.67 -14.18 2.37
N PHE A 121 -3.03 -13.53 3.48
CA PHE A 121 -4.42 -13.22 3.84
C PHE A 121 -4.81 -11.77 3.56
N ALA A 122 -3.96 -11.00 2.85
CA ALA A 122 -4.33 -9.67 2.40
C ALA A 122 -5.54 -9.72 1.46
N PRO A 123 -6.60 -8.92 1.67
CA PRO A 123 -7.80 -8.96 0.84
C PRO A 123 -7.51 -8.79 -0.65
N ILE A 124 -6.55 -7.92 -1.02
CA ILE A 124 -6.17 -7.72 -2.43
C ILE A 124 -5.44 -8.93 -3.01
N PHE A 125 -4.68 -9.69 -2.21
CA PHE A 125 -4.04 -10.93 -2.65
C PHE A 125 -5.11 -12.00 -2.93
N LEU A 126 -6.04 -12.20 -1.99
CA LEU A 126 -7.13 -13.17 -2.13
C LEU A 126 -8.06 -12.82 -3.29
N ALA A 127 -8.42 -11.54 -3.44
CA ALA A 127 -9.28 -11.06 -4.52
C ALA A 127 -8.68 -11.25 -5.93
N THR A 128 -7.36 -11.40 -6.03
CA THR A 128 -6.64 -11.59 -7.30
C THR A 128 -6.04 -12.99 -7.47
N LEU A 129 -6.36 -13.93 -6.57
CA LEU A 129 -5.78 -15.28 -6.55
C LEU A 129 -6.06 -16.09 -7.84
N PHE A 130 -7.12 -15.75 -8.57
CA PHE A 130 -7.48 -16.36 -9.86
C PHE A 130 -6.59 -15.88 -11.02
N VAL A 131 -5.83 -14.79 -10.85
CA VAL A 131 -4.92 -14.24 -11.85
C VAL A 131 -3.58 -15.00 -11.78
N PRO A 132 -3.00 -15.48 -12.92
CA PRO A 132 -1.69 -16.13 -12.91
C PRO A 132 -0.56 -15.19 -12.50
N LEU A 133 0.52 -15.73 -11.90
CA LEU A 133 1.75 -14.97 -11.71
C LEU A 133 2.51 -14.80 -13.03
N PRO A 134 3.21 -13.67 -13.20
CA PRO A 134 3.35 -12.50 -12.33
C PRO A 134 2.25 -11.44 -12.53
N HIS A 135 1.24 -11.72 -13.37
CA HIS A 135 0.11 -10.81 -13.65
C HIS A 135 -0.73 -10.49 -12.40
N GLN A 136 -0.76 -11.38 -11.41
CA GLN A 136 -1.42 -11.12 -10.12
C GLN A 136 -0.80 -9.92 -9.41
N LEU A 137 0.54 -9.77 -9.45
CA LEU A 137 1.22 -8.62 -8.86
C LEU A 137 0.73 -7.30 -9.47
N VAL A 138 0.53 -7.28 -10.80
CA VAL A 138 -0.02 -6.11 -11.51
C VAL A 138 -1.50 -5.88 -11.14
N ALA A 139 -2.28 -6.94 -11.01
CA ALA A 139 -3.67 -6.83 -10.59
C ALA A 139 -3.79 -6.25 -9.16
N MET A 140 -2.96 -6.71 -8.23
CA MET A 140 -2.87 -6.14 -6.89
C MET A 140 -2.47 -4.66 -6.92
N ALA A 141 -1.50 -4.28 -7.75
CA ALA A 141 -1.10 -2.88 -7.94
C ALA A 141 -2.27 -2.02 -8.44
N GLY A 142 -3.03 -2.53 -9.41
CA GLY A 142 -4.23 -1.86 -9.91
C GLY A 142 -5.30 -1.67 -8.82
N LEU A 143 -5.53 -2.68 -7.99
CA LEU A 143 -6.47 -2.56 -6.87
C LEU A 143 -6.00 -1.54 -5.82
N LYS A 144 -4.70 -1.46 -5.52
CA LYS A 144 -4.15 -0.42 -4.62
C LYS A 144 -4.44 0.99 -5.15
N ILE A 145 -4.17 1.23 -6.44
CA ILE A 145 -4.45 2.52 -7.09
C ILE A 145 -5.95 2.82 -7.03
N PHE A 146 -6.79 1.87 -7.44
CA PHE A 146 -8.23 2.06 -7.46
C PHE A 146 -8.81 2.34 -6.06
N LEU A 147 -8.39 1.57 -5.03
CA LEU A 147 -8.78 1.77 -3.64
C LEU A 147 -8.40 3.16 -3.13
N ALA A 148 -7.15 3.58 -3.37
CA ALA A 148 -6.66 4.88 -2.95
C ALA A 148 -7.42 6.03 -3.60
N LEU A 149 -7.70 5.94 -4.92
CA LEU A 149 -8.51 6.92 -5.65
C LEU A 149 -9.94 6.99 -5.11
N LEU A 150 -10.59 5.83 -4.97
CA LEU A 150 -12.00 5.77 -4.60
C LEU A 150 -12.24 6.24 -3.16
N PHE A 151 -11.47 5.70 -2.21
CA PHE A 151 -11.61 6.10 -0.81
C PHE A 151 -11.05 7.49 -0.53
N GLY A 152 -10.02 7.94 -1.26
CA GLY A 152 -9.55 9.32 -1.23
C GLY A 152 -10.64 10.28 -1.68
N TRP A 153 -11.36 9.97 -2.75
CA TRP A 153 -12.50 10.74 -3.20
C TRP A 153 -13.63 10.74 -2.16
N LEU A 154 -14.01 9.57 -1.63
CA LEU A 154 -15.07 9.46 -0.59
C LEU A 154 -14.73 10.30 0.65
N PHE A 155 -13.49 10.22 1.13
CA PHE A 155 -13.01 11.00 2.26
C PHE A 155 -13.10 12.51 2.00
N LEU A 156 -12.56 12.98 0.88
CA LEU A 156 -12.57 14.42 0.54
C LEU A 156 -13.99 14.94 0.29
N ARG A 157 -14.87 14.13 -0.27
CA ARG A 157 -16.30 14.48 -0.39
C ARG A 157 -17.00 14.59 0.97
N ASP A 158 -16.59 13.77 1.94
CA ASP A 158 -17.09 13.86 3.32
C ASP A 158 -16.61 15.13 4.03
N GLU A 159 -15.47 15.69 3.61
CA GLU A 159 -14.97 17.00 4.03
C GLU A 159 -15.62 18.20 3.30
N GLY A 160 -16.60 17.96 2.44
CA GLY A 160 -17.27 19.03 1.69
C GLY A 160 -16.53 19.50 0.44
N VAL A 161 -15.41 18.89 0.07
CA VAL A 161 -14.64 19.23 -1.14
C VAL A 161 -15.47 18.89 -2.39
N SER A 162 -15.45 19.74 -3.43
CA SER A 162 -16.19 19.51 -4.68
C SER A 162 -15.73 18.22 -5.39
N THR A 163 -16.58 17.64 -6.24
CA THR A 163 -16.31 16.35 -6.93
C THR A 163 -14.97 16.34 -7.67
N TRP A 164 -14.67 17.39 -8.43
CA TRP A 164 -13.44 17.45 -9.23
C TRP A 164 -12.20 17.72 -8.39
N ALA A 165 -12.31 18.60 -7.39
CA ALA A 165 -11.22 18.84 -6.45
C ALA A 165 -10.92 17.58 -5.60
N ALA A 166 -11.95 16.82 -5.23
CA ALA A 166 -11.79 15.55 -4.52
C ALA A 166 -11.11 14.48 -5.40
N LEU A 167 -11.45 14.39 -6.70
CA LEU A 167 -10.75 13.54 -7.66
C LEU A 167 -9.28 13.93 -7.80
N PHE A 168 -9.00 15.23 -7.94
CA PHE A 168 -7.63 15.73 -8.01
C PHE A 168 -6.85 15.42 -6.74
N GLY A 169 -7.39 15.71 -5.56
CA GLY A 169 -6.74 15.43 -4.28
C GLY A 169 -6.48 13.94 -4.05
N SER A 170 -7.43 13.08 -4.43
CA SER A 170 -7.23 11.64 -4.36
C SER A 170 -6.15 11.14 -5.34
N ALA A 171 -6.07 11.73 -6.53
CA ALA A 171 -5.01 11.44 -7.50
C ALA A 171 -3.63 11.88 -7.00
N VAL A 172 -3.52 13.05 -6.36
CA VAL A 172 -2.27 13.53 -5.74
C VAL A 172 -1.75 12.53 -4.70
N PHE A 173 -2.60 12.02 -3.82
CA PHE A 173 -2.22 10.99 -2.86
C PHE A 173 -1.81 9.69 -3.56
N THR A 174 -2.65 9.21 -4.47
CA THR A 174 -2.48 7.91 -5.12
C THR A 174 -1.23 7.84 -6.01
N PHE A 175 -0.91 8.92 -6.71
CA PHE A 175 0.24 9.00 -7.62
C PHE A 175 1.43 9.75 -7.00
N SER A 176 1.44 9.93 -5.68
CA SER A 176 2.62 10.43 -4.98
C SER A 176 3.81 9.51 -5.19
N VAL A 177 5.03 10.04 -5.07
CA VAL A 177 6.26 9.25 -5.28
C VAL A 177 6.30 8.05 -4.34
N PHE A 178 5.87 8.22 -3.08
CA PHE A 178 5.79 7.13 -2.12
C PHE A 178 4.92 5.96 -2.62
N GLN A 179 3.70 6.25 -3.07
CA GLN A 179 2.77 5.20 -3.53
C GLN A 179 3.26 4.53 -4.83
N THR A 180 3.89 5.29 -5.71
CA THR A 180 4.35 4.77 -7.01
C THR A 180 5.64 3.97 -6.92
N VAL A 181 6.62 4.42 -6.12
CA VAL A 181 7.89 3.70 -5.92
C VAL A 181 7.66 2.35 -5.26
N TYR A 182 6.81 2.30 -4.26
CA TYR A 182 6.50 1.06 -3.52
C TYR A 182 5.28 0.30 -4.04
N LEU A 183 4.80 0.60 -5.25
CA LEU A 183 3.55 0.06 -5.77
C LEU A 183 3.49 -1.49 -5.76
N TYR A 184 4.61 -2.14 -6.03
CA TYR A 184 4.71 -3.60 -6.04
C TYR A 184 5.13 -4.22 -4.70
N TYR A 185 5.22 -3.41 -3.64
CA TYR A 185 5.61 -3.83 -2.29
C TYR A 185 4.39 -3.95 -1.35
N PRO A 186 4.47 -4.79 -0.31
CA PRO A 186 3.42 -4.91 0.70
C PRO A 186 3.12 -3.60 1.44
N LEU A 187 4.12 -2.74 1.57
CA LEU A 187 4.02 -1.42 2.19
C LEU A 187 2.85 -0.60 1.60
N THR A 188 2.71 -0.55 0.27
CA THR A 188 1.60 0.15 -0.37
C THR A 188 0.28 -0.63 -0.32
N SER A 189 0.30 -1.93 -0.06
CA SER A 189 -0.93 -2.67 0.24
C SER A 189 -1.61 -2.15 1.51
N VAL A 190 -0.81 -1.64 2.44
CA VAL A 190 -1.29 -1.01 3.68
C VAL A 190 -1.59 0.47 3.45
N THR A 191 -0.62 1.26 2.94
CA THR A 191 -0.75 2.72 2.86
C THR A 191 -1.82 3.20 1.89
N SER A 192 -2.15 2.44 0.84
CA SER A 192 -3.29 2.73 -0.04
C SER A 192 -4.65 2.68 0.70
N LEU A 193 -4.71 2.03 1.86
CA LEU A 193 -5.90 1.96 2.70
C LEU A 193 -6.03 3.15 3.68
N LEU A 194 -5.05 4.05 3.77
CA LEU A 194 -5.13 5.21 4.67
C LEU A 194 -6.39 6.05 4.45
N PRO A 195 -6.78 6.43 3.22
CA PRO A 195 -8.01 7.18 3.00
C PRO A 195 -9.26 6.39 3.43
N ALA A 196 -9.27 5.07 3.22
CA ALA A 196 -10.36 4.20 3.66
C ALA A 196 -10.47 4.14 5.19
N ALA A 197 -9.33 4.03 5.89
CA ALA A 197 -9.31 3.98 7.34
C ALA A 197 -9.82 5.28 7.97
N VAL A 198 -9.34 6.43 7.49
CA VAL A 198 -9.79 7.73 7.97
C VAL A 198 -11.27 7.95 7.67
N PHE A 199 -11.73 7.64 6.45
CA PHE A 199 -13.14 7.74 6.07
C PHE A 199 -14.03 6.86 6.94
N ALA A 200 -13.65 5.60 7.18
CA ALA A 200 -14.41 4.66 7.98
C ALA A 200 -14.49 5.09 9.46
N VAL A 201 -13.38 5.47 10.06
CA VAL A 201 -13.30 5.93 11.45
C VAL A 201 -14.17 7.19 11.63
N ARG A 202 -14.04 8.21 10.77
CA ARG A 202 -14.89 9.41 10.84
C ARG A 202 -16.36 9.09 10.65
N GLY A 203 -16.69 8.27 9.66
CA GLY A 203 -18.07 7.83 9.46
C GLY A 203 -18.63 7.13 10.69
N CYS A 204 -17.82 6.30 11.37
CA CYS A 204 -18.22 5.58 12.58
C CYS A 204 -18.40 6.51 13.80
N THR A 205 -17.63 7.60 13.91
CA THR A 205 -17.83 8.62 14.97
C THR A 205 -19.05 9.49 14.73
N ARG A 206 -19.32 9.85 13.48
CA ARG A 206 -20.36 10.82 13.11
C ARG A 206 -21.75 10.20 12.93
N ASN A 207 -21.81 8.90 12.57
CA ASN A 207 -23.06 8.22 12.24
C ASN A 207 -23.31 7.05 13.19
N ARG A 208 -24.59 6.79 13.51
CA ARG A 208 -25.00 5.70 14.41
C ARG A 208 -25.26 4.36 13.71
N GLU A 209 -25.27 4.31 12.40
CA GLU A 209 -25.60 3.13 11.61
C GLU A 209 -24.54 2.04 11.75
N HIS A 210 -24.98 0.78 11.84
CA HIS A 210 -24.08 -0.37 12.01
C HIS A 210 -23.12 -0.58 10.83
N ARG A 211 -23.50 -0.16 9.62
CA ARG A 211 -22.65 -0.25 8.42
C ARG A 211 -21.28 0.42 8.61
N TRP A 212 -21.19 1.48 9.41
CA TRP A 212 -19.92 2.15 9.69
C TRP A 212 -19.02 1.33 10.61
N ILE A 213 -19.61 0.59 11.58
CA ILE A 213 -18.87 -0.37 12.40
C ILE A 213 -18.30 -1.47 11.50
N VAL A 214 -19.13 -2.03 10.62
CA VAL A 214 -18.71 -3.08 9.68
C VAL A 214 -17.58 -2.58 8.76
N LEU A 215 -17.73 -1.40 8.15
CA LEU A 215 -16.67 -0.84 7.30
C LEU A 215 -15.37 -0.62 8.07
N THR A 216 -15.45 -0.03 9.28
CA THR A 216 -14.26 0.21 10.10
C THR A 216 -13.57 -1.10 10.49
N ALA A 217 -14.33 -2.12 10.88
CA ALA A 217 -13.81 -3.44 11.20
C ALA A 217 -13.13 -4.10 9.97
N LEU A 218 -13.77 -4.08 8.81
CA LEU A 218 -13.22 -4.66 7.59
C LEU A 218 -11.95 -3.92 7.11
N VAL A 219 -11.95 -2.58 7.18
CA VAL A 219 -10.76 -1.80 6.81
C VAL A 219 -9.63 -2.03 7.81
N THR A 220 -9.91 -2.11 9.11
CA THR A 220 -8.91 -2.45 10.13
C THR A 220 -8.33 -3.85 9.88
N ALA A 221 -9.18 -4.83 9.57
CA ALA A 221 -8.74 -6.17 9.22
C ALA A 221 -7.85 -6.18 7.97
N ALA A 222 -8.24 -5.42 6.95
CA ALA A 222 -7.46 -5.27 5.72
C ALA A 222 -6.09 -4.64 5.99
N VAL A 223 -6.03 -3.57 6.79
CA VAL A 223 -4.78 -2.91 7.18
C VAL A 223 -3.87 -3.89 7.93
N ALA A 224 -4.39 -4.60 8.93
CA ALA A 224 -3.62 -5.51 9.77
C ALA A 224 -3.11 -6.76 9.03
N SER A 225 -3.81 -7.21 7.96
CA SER A 225 -3.43 -8.39 7.18
C SER A 225 -2.61 -8.09 5.91
N SER A 226 -2.38 -6.83 5.57
CA SER A 226 -1.78 -6.44 4.27
C SER A 226 -0.25 -6.39 4.24
N GLY A 227 0.45 -6.87 5.27
CA GLY A 227 1.84 -7.26 5.15
C GLY A 227 2.90 -6.19 5.44
N HIS A 228 2.55 -5.09 6.09
CA HIS A 228 3.54 -4.10 6.57
C HIS A 228 3.13 -3.54 7.93
N PRO A 229 3.52 -4.20 9.04
CA PRO A 229 3.11 -3.83 10.39
C PRO A 229 3.43 -2.39 10.78
N GLU A 230 4.59 -1.88 10.38
CA GLU A 230 5.01 -0.49 10.63
C GLU A 230 4.04 0.52 10.00
N SER A 231 3.68 0.33 8.73
CA SER A 231 2.68 1.18 8.06
C SER A 231 1.29 1.03 8.68
N ALA A 232 0.93 -0.16 9.18
CA ALA A 232 -0.32 -0.35 9.90
C ALA A 232 -0.37 0.47 11.19
N VAL A 233 0.75 0.54 11.94
CA VAL A 233 0.87 1.43 13.11
C VAL A 233 0.73 2.89 12.72
N HIS A 234 1.35 3.35 11.62
CA HIS A 234 1.21 4.73 11.14
C HIS A 234 -0.25 5.07 10.78
N ILE A 235 -0.99 4.15 10.15
CA ILE A 235 -2.43 4.33 9.91
C ILE A 235 -3.20 4.39 11.23
N GLY A 236 -2.87 3.53 12.20
CA GLY A 236 -3.45 3.56 13.53
C GLY A 236 -3.25 4.91 14.22
N LEU A 237 -2.04 5.47 14.15
CA LEU A 237 -1.73 6.83 14.68
C LEU A 237 -2.54 7.91 13.97
N ALA A 238 -2.65 7.86 12.64
CA ALA A 238 -3.49 8.80 11.88
C ALA A 238 -4.97 8.71 12.31
N CYS A 239 -5.49 7.50 12.48
CA CYS A 239 -6.85 7.29 13.00
C CYS A 239 -7.01 7.79 14.44
N ALA A 240 -6.01 7.61 15.30
CA ALA A 240 -6.03 8.13 16.66
C ALA A 240 -6.08 9.66 16.68
N ILE A 241 -5.30 10.33 15.82
CA ILE A 241 -5.37 11.79 15.65
C ILE A 241 -6.79 12.22 15.24
N VAL A 242 -7.40 11.51 14.27
CA VAL A 242 -8.77 11.78 13.85
C VAL A 242 -9.75 11.65 15.03
N LEU A 243 -9.63 10.60 15.84
CA LEU A 243 -10.48 10.40 17.03
C LEU A 243 -10.31 11.53 18.05
N LEU A 244 -9.08 11.98 18.27
CA LEU A 244 -8.78 13.11 19.17
C LEU A 244 -9.39 14.43 18.67
N LEU A 245 -9.42 14.65 17.36
CA LEU A 245 -10.01 15.84 16.75
C LEU A 245 -11.54 15.80 16.75
N GLU A 246 -12.14 14.65 16.45
CA GLU A 246 -13.59 14.49 16.41
C GLU A 246 -14.24 14.54 17.81
N ARG A 247 -13.58 14.02 18.83
CA ARG A 247 -13.99 14.02 20.25
C ARG A 247 -15.42 13.48 20.53
N ARG A 248 -16.00 12.76 19.58
CA ARG A 248 -17.38 12.24 19.64
C ARG A 248 -17.38 10.72 19.43
N ASN A 249 -18.21 10.01 20.23
CA ASN A 249 -18.48 8.58 20.02
C ASN A 249 -17.25 7.71 19.73
N VAL A 250 -16.12 7.96 20.41
CA VAL A 250 -14.84 7.26 20.16
C VAL A 250 -14.90 5.76 20.45
N ILE A 251 -15.80 5.32 21.33
CA ILE A 251 -15.94 3.90 21.70
C ILE A 251 -16.33 3.03 20.50
N ARG A 252 -17.21 3.52 19.64
CA ARG A 252 -17.69 2.72 18.48
C ARG A 252 -16.58 2.36 17.48
N PRO A 253 -15.77 3.31 16.97
CA PRO A 253 -14.66 2.95 16.09
C PRO A 253 -13.58 2.14 16.80
N LEU A 254 -13.37 2.30 18.12
CA LEU A 254 -12.45 1.44 18.89
C LEU A 254 -12.96 0.01 18.97
N LEU A 255 -14.24 -0.21 19.27
CA LEU A 255 -14.83 -1.55 19.23
C LEU A 255 -14.76 -2.16 17.81
N ALA A 256 -15.05 -1.37 16.79
CA ALA A 256 -14.92 -1.82 15.41
C ALA A 256 -13.46 -2.20 15.05
N ALA A 257 -12.48 -1.43 15.53
CA ALA A 257 -11.07 -1.75 15.35
C ALA A 257 -10.68 -3.05 16.06
N VAL A 258 -11.16 -3.28 17.29
CA VAL A 258 -10.93 -4.54 18.02
C VAL A 258 -11.52 -5.73 17.25
N ILE A 259 -12.75 -5.60 16.72
CA ILE A 259 -13.36 -6.64 15.86
C ILE A 259 -12.49 -6.87 14.61
N GLY A 260 -12.03 -5.81 13.96
CA GLY A 260 -11.17 -5.90 12.77
C GLY A 260 -9.83 -6.59 13.07
N LEU A 261 -9.20 -6.27 14.20
CA LEU A 261 -7.97 -6.94 14.65
C LEU A 261 -8.24 -8.42 14.99
N ALA A 262 -9.38 -8.76 15.59
CA ALA A 262 -9.76 -10.13 15.84
C ALA A 262 -9.96 -10.94 14.54
N ILE A 263 -10.60 -10.34 13.52
CA ILE A 263 -10.74 -10.95 12.19
C ILE A 263 -9.36 -11.20 11.54
N ALA A 264 -8.44 -10.27 11.68
CA ALA A 264 -7.09 -10.37 11.12
C ALA A 264 -6.10 -11.15 12.00
N ALA A 265 -6.49 -11.63 13.18
CA ALA A 265 -5.60 -12.31 14.12
C ALA A 265 -4.77 -13.45 13.51
N PRO A 266 -5.31 -14.30 12.61
CA PRO A 266 -4.51 -15.32 11.94
C PRO A 266 -3.34 -14.76 11.12
N ALA A 267 -3.42 -13.51 10.64
CA ALA A 267 -2.36 -12.88 9.88
C ALA A 267 -1.31 -12.17 10.75
N TRP A 268 -1.72 -11.41 11.76
CA TRP A 268 -0.78 -10.57 12.53
C TRP A 268 -0.23 -11.23 13.80
N VAL A 269 -0.96 -12.17 14.44
CA VAL A 269 -0.48 -12.83 15.67
C VAL A 269 0.83 -13.58 15.45
N PRO A 270 1.00 -14.40 14.37
CA PRO A 270 2.27 -15.04 14.08
C PRO A 270 3.43 -14.05 13.86
N VAL A 271 3.14 -12.88 13.27
CA VAL A 271 4.14 -11.83 13.05
C VAL A 271 4.63 -11.25 14.38
N VAL A 272 3.73 -10.99 15.31
CA VAL A 272 4.08 -10.49 16.65
C VAL A 272 4.87 -11.54 17.43
N ASP A 273 4.43 -12.80 17.45
CA ASP A 273 5.15 -13.89 18.11
C ASP A 273 6.59 -14.03 17.56
N GLN A 274 6.74 -14.01 16.23
CA GLN A 274 8.06 -14.06 15.60
C GLN A 274 8.92 -12.83 15.96
N ALA A 275 8.33 -11.62 15.99
CA ALA A 275 9.04 -10.41 16.36
C ALA A 275 9.57 -10.45 17.79
N LEU A 276 8.76 -10.95 18.73
CA LEU A 276 9.14 -11.10 20.15
C LEU A 276 10.28 -12.11 20.36
N ARG A 277 10.36 -13.14 19.51
CA ARG A 277 11.42 -14.17 19.55
C ARG A 277 12.66 -13.80 18.74
N SER A 278 12.61 -12.71 17.97
CA SER A 278 13.72 -12.30 17.10
C SER A 278 14.76 -11.46 17.85
N THR A 279 15.97 -11.41 17.31
CA THR A 279 17.05 -10.53 17.78
C THR A 279 16.83 -9.06 17.41
N ARG A 280 15.75 -8.73 16.69
CA ARG A 280 15.47 -7.38 16.20
C ARG A 280 15.34 -6.34 17.31
N ALA A 281 14.72 -6.70 18.42
CA ALA A 281 14.58 -5.82 19.59
C ALA A 281 15.96 -5.44 20.17
N ALA A 282 16.87 -6.41 20.27
CA ALA A 282 18.25 -6.15 20.71
C ALA A 282 19.05 -5.30 19.71
N SER A 283 18.88 -5.55 18.41
CA SER A 283 19.57 -4.78 17.36
C SER A 283 19.10 -3.32 17.29
N LEU A 284 17.82 -3.04 17.55
CA LEU A 284 17.27 -1.69 17.60
C LEU A 284 17.84 -0.87 18.78
N ALA A 285 18.15 -1.53 19.91
CA ALA A 285 18.76 -0.87 21.05
C ALA A 285 20.21 -0.40 20.78
N VAL A 286 20.89 -1.01 19.83
CA VAL A 286 22.29 -0.72 19.46
C VAL A 286 22.39 0.15 18.20
N ALA A 287 21.33 0.18 17.36
CA ALA A 287 21.34 0.96 16.13
C ALA A 287 21.42 2.47 16.44
N PRO A 288 22.33 3.22 15.81
CA PRO A 288 22.35 4.67 15.96
C PRO A 288 21.01 5.23 15.50
N HIS A 289 20.38 6.03 16.32
CA HIS A 289 19.12 6.70 15.98
C HIS A 289 19.36 7.63 14.80
N ALA A 290 19.05 7.17 13.60
CA ALA A 290 19.13 7.96 12.38
C ALA A 290 17.99 9.00 12.39
N THR A 291 18.24 10.16 13.01
CA THR A 291 17.34 11.30 12.90
C THR A 291 17.45 11.89 11.51
N ILE A 292 16.31 12.05 10.82
CA ILE A 292 16.28 12.75 9.52
C ILE A 292 16.67 14.20 9.74
N ARG A 293 17.78 14.63 9.13
CA ARG A 293 18.25 16.02 9.22
C ARG A 293 17.25 16.97 8.56
N PRO A 294 17.04 18.20 9.09
CA PRO A 294 16.12 19.18 8.52
C PRO A 294 16.37 19.50 7.03
N VAL A 295 17.64 19.39 6.58
CA VAL A 295 18.00 19.59 5.17
C VAL A 295 17.30 18.58 4.23
N ALA A 296 16.80 17.45 4.74
CA ALA A 296 15.96 16.51 3.99
C ALA A 296 14.66 17.15 3.48
N ALA A 297 14.20 18.25 4.09
CA ALA A 297 13.04 19.00 3.61
C ALA A 297 13.21 19.49 2.15
N TRP A 298 14.45 19.63 1.68
CA TRP A 298 14.74 19.92 0.27
C TRP A 298 14.15 18.87 -0.68
N LEU A 299 14.06 17.61 -0.25
CA LEU A 299 13.45 16.53 -1.05
C LEU A 299 11.94 16.69 -1.26
N LEU A 300 11.26 17.52 -0.47
CA LEU A 300 9.86 17.90 -0.74
C LEU A 300 9.71 18.69 -2.05
N LEU A 301 10.76 19.39 -2.45
CA LEU A 301 10.79 20.22 -3.66
C LEU A 301 11.49 19.52 -4.84
N ASN A 302 12.52 18.71 -4.54
CA ASN A 302 13.30 18.02 -5.55
C ASN A 302 13.70 16.62 -5.05
N PRO A 303 13.07 15.53 -5.53
CA PRO A 303 13.36 14.16 -5.07
C PRO A 303 14.79 13.72 -5.36
N ASP A 304 15.44 14.26 -6.38
CA ASP A 304 16.82 13.99 -6.76
C ASP A 304 17.81 15.03 -6.23
N GLY A 305 17.39 15.85 -5.25
CA GLY A 305 18.18 16.98 -4.71
C GLY A 305 19.54 16.62 -4.12
N PHE A 306 19.74 15.36 -3.75
CA PHE A 306 21.04 14.80 -3.28
C PHE A 306 21.56 13.71 -4.23
N GLY A 307 21.12 13.69 -5.49
CA GLY A 307 21.46 12.71 -6.49
C GLY A 307 20.44 11.59 -6.63
N ASN A 308 20.74 10.61 -7.49
CA ASN A 308 19.88 9.47 -7.78
C ASN A 308 20.71 8.18 -7.89
N PRO A 309 20.36 7.09 -7.18
CA PRO A 309 21.10 5.83 -7.22
C PRO A 309 21.14 5.19 -8.61
N SER A 310 20.08 5.34 -9.41
CA SER A 310 20.04 4.78 -10.78
C SER A 310 21.06 5.42 -11.73
N ARG A 311 21.52 6.64 -11.38
CA ARG A 311 22.55 7.39 -12.10
C ARG A 311 23.92 7.31 -11.41
N GLY A 312 24.04 6.58 -10.28
CA GLY A 312 25.25 6.53 -9.48
C GLY A 312 25.63 7.86 -8.79
N THR A 313 24.72 8.81 -8.71
CA THR A 313 24.99 10.17 -8.19
C THR A 313 24.50 10.40 -6.75
N TRP A 314 23.87 9.40 -6.12
CA TRP A 314 23.41 9.51 -4.73
C TRP A 314 24.60 9.57 -3.77
N GLN A 315 24.68 10.64 -3.00
CA GLN A 315 25.82 10.91 -2.10
C GLN A 315 25.41 11.14 -0.65
N TRP A 316 24.20 10.75 -0.26
CA TRP A 316 23.75 10.99 1.10
C TRP A 316 23.78 9.73 1.98
N ILE A 317 23.81 9.96 3.32
CA ILE A 317 23.89 8.89 4.33
C ILE A 317 22.59 8.09 4.48
N TYR A 318 21.44 8.66 4.06
CA TYR A 318 20.15 7.99 4.15
C TYR A 318 19.88 7.13 2.92
N ASN A 319 19.11 6.07 3.13
CA ASN A 319 18.63 5.27 2.01
C ASN A 319 17.70 6.12 1.12
N TYR A 320 18.01 6.22 -0.16
CA TYR A 320 17.22 6.94 -1.14
C TYR A 320 15.75 6.54 -1.14
N ALA A 321 15.47 5.25 -1.10
CA ALA A 321 14.11 4.72 -1.09
C ALA A 321 13.28 5.14 0.13
N VAL A 322 13.94 5.56 1.23
CA VAL A 322 13.27 6.04 2.45
C VAL A 322 12.96 7.53 2.38
N VAL A 323 13.88 8.34 1.84
CA VAL A 323 13.79 9.81 1.94
C VAL A 323 13.26 10.49 0.68
N ALA A 324 13.58 10.00 -0.52
CA ALA A 324 13.09 10.58 -1.78
C ALA A 324 11.56 10.53 -1.93
N PRO A 325 10.84 9.51 -1.40
CA PRO A 325 9.38 9.48 -1.44
C PRO A 325 8.65 10.59 -0.66
N MET A 326 9.35 11.49 0.01
CA MET A 326 8.74 12.69 0.62
C MET A 326 8.16 13.66 -0.41
N TYR A 327 8.58 13.57 -1.69
CA TYR A 327 8.09 14.44 -2.76
C TYR A 327 6.63 14.17 -3.14
N LEU A 328 5.80 15.21 -3.05
CA LEU A 328 4.36 15.17 -3.37
C LEU A 328 4.00 15.85 -4.69
N GLY A 329 4.97 16.47 -5.35
CA GLY A 329 4.76 17.32 -6.53
C GLY A 329 4.70 18.81 -6.18
N LEU A 330 5.24 19.66 -7.07
CA LEU A 330 5.27 21.10 -6.84
C LEU A 330 3.88 21.74 -6.92
N LEU A 331 3.04 21.30 -7.84
CA LEU A 331 1.68 21.83 -8.01
C LEU A 331 0.81 21.61 -6.75
N PRO A 332 0.72 20.41 -6.15
CA PRO A 332 0.02 20.21 -4.89
C PRO A 332 0.53 21.11 -3.75
N LEU A 333 1.84 21.27 -3.63
CA LEU A 333 2.45 22.12 -2.61
C LEU A 333 2.10 23.60 -2.82
N ALA A 334 2.16 24.08 -4.06
CA ALA A 334 1.77 25.45 -4.41
C ALA A 334 0.28 25.72 -4.13
N LEU A 335 -0.61 24.77 -4.48
CA LEU A 335 -2.04 24.88 -4.20
C LEU A 335 -2.33 24.86 -2.69
N ALA A 336 -1.63 24.03 -1.93
CA ALA A 336 -1.75 24.00 -0.46
C ALA A 336 -1.33 25.33 0.18
N ALA A 337 -0.21 25.92 -0.29
CA ALA A 337 0.25 27.24 0.16
C ALA A 337 -0.75 28.35 -0.18
N ALA A 338 -1.33 28.32 -1.40
CA ALA A 338 -2.33 29.31 -1.84
C ALA A 338 -3.65 29.20 -1.06
N ALA A 339 -4.06 27.99 -0.68
CA ALA A 339 -5.29 27.76 0.09
C ALA A 339 -5.21 28.35 1.51
N ARG A 340 -4.02 28.40 2.12
CA ARG A 340 -3.81 28.94 3.46
C ARG A 340 -4.11 30.45 3.54
N LYS A 341 -3.82 31.20 2.47
CA LYS A 341 -4.10 32.66 2.39
C LYS A 341 -5.59 33.01 2.35
N ARG A 342 -6.47 32.10 1.92
CA ARG A 342 -7.92 32.35 1.81
C ARG A 342 -8.71 32.15 3.10
N ARG A 343 -8.13 31.57 4.14
CA ARG A 343 -8.79 31.38 5.46
C ARG A 343 -8.61 32.56 6.42
N GLU A 344 -7.78 33.53 6.05
CA GLU A 344 -7.47 34.72 6.86
C GLU A 344 -8.23 35.99 6.37
N VAL A 345 -9.13 35.85 5.39
CA VAL A 345 -10.03 36.87 4.89
C VAL A 345 -11.48 36.46 5.14
#